data_b3fbcd5b0d6e537816baceeccdfbdce9
#
_entry.id   b3fbcd5b0d6e537816baceeccdfbdce9
#
_cell.length_a   1.000
_cell.length_b   1.000
_cell.length_c   1.000
_cell.angle_alpha   90.00
_cell.angle_beta   90.00
_cell.angle_gamma   90.00
#
_symmetry.space_group_name_H-M   'P 1'
#
loop_
_entity.id
_entity.type
_entity.pdbx_description
1 polymer ?
#
loop_
_entity_poly.entity_id
_entity_poly.type
_entity_poly.pdbx_seq_one_letter_code
_entity_poly.pdbx_strand_id
1 'polypeptide(L)'
;MTQEQDGAIGDALTLLEAVVRARLAAGDAGASYVASLAAKGRGKIAQKLGEEATETVIAALTEDDAALTGEAADLVFHLTVLLAERGIGWDAVAAELARRHGISGHAEKAARAP
;
A
#
# COMPACT_ATOMS: atom_id res chain seq x y z
N MET A 1 -1.27 17.29 -18.54
CA MET A 1 -1.57 16.66 -18.21
C MET A 1 -1.90 16.16 -18.00
N THR A 2 -2.23 15.80 -18.00
CA THR A 2 -2.33 15.28 -17.45
C THR A 2 -3.33 14.29 -17.18
N GLN A 3 -4.25 13.92 -18.02
CA GLN A 3 -5.13 12.83 -17.81
C GLN A 3 -4.38 11.50 -17.72
N GLU A 4 -3.32 11.35 -18.51
CA GLU A 4 -2.47 10.19 -18.42
C GLU A 4 -1.78 10.10 -17.07
N GLN A 5 -1.31 11.24 -16.56
CA GLN A 5 -0.68 11.27 -15.26
C GLN A 5 -1.68 10.98 -14.14
N ASP A 6 -2.90 11.50 -14.29
CA ASP A 6 -3.94 11.27 -13.30
C ASP A 6 -4.33 9.79 -13.23
N GLY A 7 -4.29 9.07 -14.38
CA GLY A 7 -4.61 7.67 -14.43
C GLY A 7 -3.45 6.76 -14.07
N ALA A 8 -2.21 7.27 -14.15
CA ALA A 8 -1.02 6.42 -14.01
C ALA A 8 -0.93 5.72 -12.66
N ILE A 9 -1.22 6.43 -11.56
CA ILE A 9 -1.15 5.82 -10.23
C ILE A 9 -2.25 4.76 -10.07
N GLY A 10 -3.44 5.03 -10.59
CA GLY A 10 -4.54 4.07 -10.53
C GLY A 10 -4.20 2.81 -11.30
N ASP A 11 -3.63 2.96 -12.50
CA ASP A 11 -3.22 1.83 -13.32
C ASP A 11 -2.12 1.03 -12.64
N ALA A 12 -1.14 1.72 -12.05
CA ALA A 12 -0.04 1.06 -11.35
C ALA A 12 -0.55 0.25 -10.16
N LEU A 13 -1.46 0.82 -9.38
CA LEU A 13 -2.02 0.13 -8.21
C LEU A 13 -2.87 -1.06 -8.63
N THR A 14 -3.65 -0.92 -9.70
CA THR A 14 -4.46 -2.02 -10.22
C THR A 14 -3.58 -3.18 -10.68
N LEU A 15 -2.52 -2.89 -11.42
CA LEU A 15 -1.58 -3.91 -11.87
C LEU A 15 -0.87 -4.57 -10.70
N LEU A 16 -0.38 -3.77 -9.75
CA LEU A 16 0.32 -4.29 -8.59
C LEU A 16 -0.60 -5.23 -7.79
N GLU A 17 -1.84 -4.82 -7.58
CA GLU A 17 -2.80 -5.63 -6.86
C GLU A 17 -3.03 -6.96 -7.57
N ALA A 18 -3.17 -6.96 -8.89
CA ALA A 18 -3.38 -8.18 -9.66
C ALA A 18 -2.18 -9.13 -9.53
N VAL A 19 -0.96 -8.59 -9.60
CA VAL A 19 0.25 -9.40 -9.46
C VAL A 19 0.34 -9.97 -8.06
N VAL A 20 0.10 -9.16 -7.04
CA VAL A 20 0.17 -9.60 -5.64
C VAL A 20 -0.86 -10.72 -5.40
N ARG A 21 -2.08 -10.53 -5.86
CA ARG A 21 -3.13 -11.56 -5.68
C ARG A 21 -2.76 -12.86 -6.38
N ALA A 22 -2.19 -12.77 -7.58
CA ALA A 22 -1.76 -13.98 -8.30
C ALA A 22 -0.66 -14.72 -7.54
N ARG A 23 0.30 -13.99 -6.95
CA ARG A 23 1.38 -14.59 -6.19
C ARG A 23 0.87 -15.21 -4.89
N LEU A 24 -0.08 -14.58 -4.22
CA LEU A 24 -0.71 -15.13 -3.02
C LEU A 24 -1.47 -16.42 -3.36
N ALA A 25 -2.21 -16.42 -4.46
CA ALA A 25 -3.00 -17.58 -4.87
C ALA A 25 -2.10 -18.74 -5.27
N ALA A 26 -0.99 -18.47 -5.94
CA ALA A 26 -0.04 -19.52 -6.34
C ALA A 26 0.66 -20.14 -5.14
N GLY A 27 0.95 -19.36 -4.11
CA GLY A 27 1.50 -19.85 -2.86
C GLY A 27 2.89 -20.45 -2.96
N ASP A 28 3.67 -20.12 -3.99
CA ASP A 28 5.00 -20.67 -4.20
C ASP A 28 6.06 -19.81 -3.51
N ALA A 29 6.31 -20.10 -2.24
CA ALA A 29 7.25 -19.34 -1.41
C ALA A 29 8.67 -19.38 -1.96
N GLY A 30 9.04 -20.41 -2.71
CA GLY A 30 10.37 -20.50 -3.30
C GLY A 30 10.54 -19.61 -4.53
N ALA A 31 9.44 -19.23 -5.18
CA ALA A 31 9.47 -18.46 -6.42
C ALA A 31 9.06 -17.00 -6.24
N SER A 32 8.48 -16.63 -5.10
CA SER A 32 7.87 -15.31 -4.95
C SER A 32 8.10 -14.77 -3.54
N TYR A 33 8.57 -13.53 -3.47
CA TYR A 33 8.69 -12.82 -2.20
C TYR A 33 7.32 -12.67 -1.52
N VAL A 34 6.28 -12.35 -2.29
CA VAL A 34 4.92 -12.20 -1.77
C VAL A 34 4.47 -13.49 -1.10
N ALA A 35 4.62 -14.63 -1.78
CA ALA A 35 4.22 -15.92 -1.24
C ALA A 35 5.06 -16.29 -0.02
N SER A 36 6.36 -16.01 -0.06
CA SER A 36 7.26 -16.26 1.05
C SER A 36 6.85 -15.45 2.28
N LEU A 37 6.47 -14.19 2.08
CA LEU A 37 6.05 -13.32 3.15
C LEU A 37 4.72 -13.80 3.74
N ALA A 38 3.78 -14.17 2.88
CA ALA A 38 2.47 -14.68 3.31
C ALA A 38 2.60 -15.98 4.09
N ALA A 39 3.56 -16.85 3.72
CA ALA A 39 3.79 -18.09 4.42
C ALA A 39 4.23 -17.87 5.87
N LYS A 40 4.83 -16.72 6.15
CA LYS A 40 5.25 -16.36 7.50
C LYS A 40 4.13 -15.76 8.34
N GLY A 41 2.98 -15.49 7.71
CA GLY A 41 1.80 -15.03 8.40
C GLY A 41 1.58 -13.53 8.33
N ARG A 42 0.35 -13.13 8.66
CA ARG A 42 -0.07 -11.72 8.58
C ARG A 42 0.77 -10.81 9.46
N GLY A 43 1.16 -11.29 10.65
CA GLY A 43 2.00 -10.49 11.54
C GLY A 43 3.32 -10.09 10.90
N LYS A 44 3.89 -10.99 10.10
CA LYS A 44 5.14 -10.67 9.40
C LYS A 44 4.91 -9.66 8.28
N ILE A 45 3.81 -9.77 7.57
CA ILE A 45 3.44 -8.79 6.55
C ILE A 45 3.30 -7.40 7.20
N ALA A 46 2.59 -7.34 8.32
CA ALA A 46 2.39 -6.08 9.05
C ALA A 46 3.71 -5.51 9.56
N GLN A 47 4.60 -6.37 10.05
CA GLN A 47 5.92 -5.96 10.50
C GLN A 47 6.72 -5.31 9.37
N LYS A 48 6.70 -5.93 8.19
CA LYS A 48 7.43 -5.39 7.03
C LYS A 48 6.86 -4.04 6.62
N LEU A 49 5.54 -3.88 6.65
CA LEU A 49 4.92 -2.59 6.36
C LEU A 49 5.42 -1.51 7.34
N GLY A 50 5.48 -1.84 8.62
CA GLY A 50 5.98 -0.91 9.63
C GLY A 50 7.43 -0.52 9.39
N GLU A 51 8.27 -1.48 8.98
CA GLU A 51 9.67 -1.22 8.66
C GLU A 51 9.79 -0.26 7.48
N GLU A 52 9.00 -0.50 6.42
CA GLU A 52 9.04 0.37 5.24
C GLU A 52 8.51 1.78 5.55
N ALA A 53 7.53 1.88 6.43
CA ALA A 53 7.03 3.19 6.86
C ALA A 53 8.13 3.96 7.60
N THR A 54 8.88 3.29 8.48
CA THR A 54 9.99 3.90 9.19
C THR A 54 11.09 4.34 8.22
N GLU A 55 11.43 3.49 7.24
CA GLU A 55 12.45 3.83 6.26
C GLU A 55 12.01 5.02 5.39
N THR A 56 10.71 5.12 5.09
CA THR A 56 10.18 6.27 4.36
C THR A 56 10.37 7.56 5.17
N VAL A 57 10.08 7.51 6.47
CA VAL A 57 10.29 8.67 7.35
C VAL A 57 11.75 9.08 7.38
N ILE A 58 12.65 8.10 7.53
CA ILE A 58 14.10 8.37 7.57
C ILE A 58 14.55 8.99 6.25
N ALA A 59 14.10 8.43 5.13
CA ALA A 59 14.48 8.96 3.81
C ALA A 59 14.00 10.39 3.64
N ALA A 60 12.79 10.70 4.11
CA ALA A 60 12.23 12.04 4.00
C ALA A 60 13.05 13.08 4.77
N LEU A 61 13.67 12.66 5.86
CA LEU A 61 14.39 13.58 6.75
C LEU A 61 15.89 13.66 6.46
N THR A 62 16.47 12.61 5.84
CA THR A 62 17.94 12.53 5.75
C THR A 62 18.46 12.18 4.36
N GLU A 63 17.59 11.89 3.39
CA GLU A 63 18.03 11.42 2.08
C GLU A 63 17.42 12.27 0.97
N ASP A 64 17.69 11.94 -0.29
CA ASP A 64 17.21 12.74 -1.41
C ASP A 64 15.84 12.24 -1.91
N ASP A 65 15.30 12.97 -2.88
CA ASP A 65 13.96 12.66 -3.40
C ASP A 65 13.91 11.29 -4.07
N ALA A 66 14.99 10.86 -4.71
CA ALA A 66 15.02 9.55 -5.36
C ALA A 66 14.91 8.44 -4.32
N ALA A 67 15.63 8.57 -3.22
CA ALA A 67 15.57 7.60 -2.12
C ALA A 67 14.19 7.59 -1.48
N LEU A 68 13.62 8.77 -1.23
CA LEU A 68 12.27 8.85 -0.66
C LEU A 68 11.24 8.22 -1.59
N THR A 69 11.35 8.45 -2.90
CA THR A 69 10.44 7.86 -3.88
C THR A 69 10.53 6.33 -3.85
N GLY A 70 11.76 5.79 -3.75
CA GLY A 70 11.95 4.35 -3.65
C GLY A 70 11.32 3.76 -2.41
N GLU A 71 11.51 4.41 -1.25
CA GLU A 71 10.90 3.92 -0.01
C GLU A 71 9.38 4.03 -0.04
N ALA A 72 8.85 5.09 -0.66
CA ALA A 72 7.40 5.23 -0.81
C ALA A 72 6.84 4.09 -1.66
N ALA A 73 7.54 3.70 -2.72
CA ALA A 73 7.13 2.59 -3.56
C ALA A 73 7.12 1.28 -2.77
N ASP A 74 8.15 1.05 -1.94
CA ASP A 74 8.21 -0.15 -1.09
C ASP A 74 7.08 -0.15 -0.06
N LEU A 75 6.74 1.01 0.48
CA LEU A 75 5.65 1.14 1.42
C LEU A 75 4.32 0.77 0.76
N VAL A 76 4.07 1.29 -0.44
CA VAL A 76 2.86 0.99 -1.21
C VAL A 76 2.80 -0.49 -1.55
N PHE A 77 3.94 -1.09 -1.92
CA PHE A 77 4.00 -2.51 -2.23
C PHE A 77 3.57 -3.36 -1.02
N HIS A 78 4.16 -3.11 0.14
CA HIS A 78 3.85 -3.90 1.33
C HIS A 78 2.44 -3.64 1.84
N LEU A 79 1.92 -2.43 1.69
CA LEU A 79 0.54 -2.14 2.01
C LEU A 79 -0.40 -2.93 1.08
N THR A 80 -0.06 -3.03 -0.21
CA THR A 80 -0.84 -3.81 -1.16
C THR A 80 -0.88 -5.29 -0.73
N VAL A 81 0.26 -5.84 -0.31
CA VAL A 81 0.31 -7.23 0.15
C VAL A 81 -0.60 -7.45 1.36
N LEU A 82 -0.53 -6.53 2.33
CA LEU A 82 -1.33 -6.65 3.54
C LEU A 82 -2.83 -6.59 3.22
N LEU A 83 -3.23 -5.62 2.40
CA LEU A 83 -4.62 -5.47 2.02
C LEU A 83 -5.12 -6.68 1.23
N ALA A 84 -4.33 -7.16 0.27
CA ALA A 84 -4.70 -8.29 -0.57
C ALA A 84 -4.83 -9.56 0.26
N GLU A 85 -3.96 -9.76 1.23
CA GLU A 85 -4.04 -10.91 2.12
C GLU A 85 -5.34 -10.92 2.92
N ARG A 86 -5.88 -9.73 3.21
CA ARG A 86 -7.18 -9.58 3.87
C ARG A 86 -8.34 -9.56 2.87
N GLY A 87 -8.07 -9.69 1.57
CA GLY A 87 -9.11 -9.64 0.56
C GLY A 87 -9.64 -8.24 0.27
N ILE A 88 -8.86 -7.21 0.63
CA ILE A 88 -9.23 -5.81 0.42
C ILE A 88 -8.50 -5.28 -0.80
N GLY A 89 -9.23 -4.66 -1.73
CA GLY A 89 -8.64 -4.06 -2.92
C GLY A 89 -8.43 -2.56 -2.75
N TRP A 90 -7.62 -2.00 -3.64
CA TRP A 90 -7.38 -0.55 -3.65
C TRP A 90 -8.65 0.23 -3.96
N ASP A 91 -9.63 -0.37 -4.64
CA ASP A 91 -10.91 0.29 -4.89
C ASP A 91 -11.67 0.58 -3.60
N ALA A 92 -11.55 -0.27 -2.59
CA ALA A 92 -12.15 -0.01 -1.29
C ALA A 92 -11.50 1.18 -0.60
N VAL A 93 -10.16 1.29 -0.70
CA VAL A 93 -9.43 2.43 -0.15
C VAL A 93 -9.82 3.71 -0.90
N ALA A 94 -9.92 3.61 -2.24
CA ALA A 94 -10.33 4.76 -3.06
C ALA A 94 -11.72 5.24 -2.68
N ALA A 95 -12.66 4.30 -2.45
CA ALA A 95 -14.02 4.64 -2.03
C ALA A 95 -14.03 5.37 -0.69
N GLU A 96 -13.20 4.91 0.25
CA GLU A 96 -13.12 5.54 1.56
C GLU A 96 -12.55 6.95 1.47
N LEU A 97 -11.53 7.14 0.62
CA LEU A 97 -10.96 8.46 0.39
C LEU A 97 -11.98 9.40 -0.26
N ALA A 98 -12.75 8.89 -1.22
CA ALA A 98 -13.79 9.68 -1.88
C ALA A 98 -14.89 10.07 -0.87
N ARG A 99 -15.23 9.16 0.03
CA ARG A 99 -16.23 9.44 1.07
C ARG A 99 -15.77 10.60 1.96
N ARG A 100 -14.47 10.71 2.21
CA ARG A 100 -13.91 11.77 3.06
C ARG A 100 -13.69 13.08 2.30
N HIS A 101 -13.79 13.05 0.99
CA HIS A 101 -13.51 14.22 0.16
C HIS A 101 -14.51 15.33 0.50
N GLY A 102 -14.00 16.55 0.77
CA GLY A 102 -14.82 17.68 1.15
C GLY A 102 -15.08 17.79 2.65
N ILE A 103 -14.69 16.79 3.45
CA ILE A 103 -14.82 16.83 4.91
C ILE A 103 -13.44 17.16 5.50
N SER A 104 -13.38 18.18 6.38
CA SER A 104 -12.11 18.52 7.02
C SER A 104 -11.62 17.39 7.91
N GLY A 105 -10.30 17.31 8.09
CA GLY A 105 -9.72 16.31 8.97
C GLY A 105 -10.28 16.35 10.38
N HIS A 106 -10.53 17.54 10.90
CA HIS A 106 -11.10 17.70 12.24
C HIS A 106 -12.54 17.19 12.29
N ALA A 107 -13.34 17.50 11.28
CA ALA A 107 -14.72 17.07 11.23
C ALA A 107 -14.79 15.54 11.11
N GLU A 108 -13.91 14.94 10.29
CA GLU A 108 -13.88 13.50 10.12
C GLU A 108 -13.48 12.81 11.43
N LYS A 109 -12.50 13.34 12.13
CA LYS A 109 -12.09 12.77 13.42
C LYS A 109 -13.23 12.84 14.43
N ALA A 110 -13.92 13.97 14.49
CA ALA A 110 -15.04 14.14 15.41
C ALA A 110 -16.16 13.14 15.11
N ALA A 111 -16.43 12.91 13.82
CA ALA A 111 -17.48 11.98 13.42
C ALA A 111 -17.16 10.53 13.80
N ARG A 112 -15.86 10.17 13.90
CA ARG A 112 -15.45 8.83 14.27
C ARG A 112 -15.27 8.63 15.77
N ALA A 113 -15.24 9.72 16.53
CA ALA A 113 -15.03 9.63 17.98
C ALA A 113 -16.19 8.91 18.64
N PRO A 114 -15.93 8.08 19.67
CA PRO A 114 -16.98 7.39 20.39
C PRO A 114 -17.89 8.34 21.13
#